data_47543769eb4d8fd9c9f1342e39d394e3
#
_entry.id   47543769eb4d8fd9c9f1342e39d394e3
#
_cell.length_a   1.000
_cell.length_b   1.000
_cell.length_c   1.000
_cell.angle_alpha   90.00
_cell.angle_beta   90.00
_cell.angle_gamma   90.00
#
_symmetry.space_group_name_H-M   'P 1'
#
loop_
_entity.id
_entity.type
_entity.pdbx_description
1 polymer ?
#
loop_
_entity_poly.entity_id
_entity_poly.type
_entity_poly.pdbx_seq_one_letter_code
_entity_poly.pdbx_strand_id
1 'polypeptide(L)'
;MDTDARKEFLATIALLATTTGSACTHQMEVKNLHEFSKSTTAPRQLTIALEDRSTSPEERVYFDYVREALAVHPAVRSVKVLPDAPADFAPDFVVAVRPRADYRGSWLNYFITVPGFLLFTHAWNGFVYRADLVTELALSQPGTAPGAAFPVATDYDMRHCDFGRGFWTSSGWYTPGYGALNALIGFWMVRYDDDATPEFQAQVRSAYGAYIANSIVEMTEADPIHRDASVAPLGPCG
;
A
#
# COMPACT_ATOMS: atom_id res chain seq x y z
N MET A 1 -51.50 -15.62 -19.35
CA MET A 1 -50.53 -15.25 -18.31
C MET A 1 -51.21 -14.18 -17.48
N ASP A 2 -51.49 -14.49 -16.23
CA ASP A 2 -52.27 -13.69 -15.31
C ASP A 2 -51.58 -12.34 -15.07
N THR A 3 -52.35 -11.27 -15.03
CA THR A 3 -51.84 -9.88 -14.88
C THR A 3 -51.09 -9.70 -13.57
N ASP A 4 -51.44 -10.47 -12.52
CA ASP A 4 -50.79 -10.41 -11.23
C ASP A 4 -49.44 -11.13 -11.21
N ALA A 5 -49.32 -12.26 -11.89
CA ALA A 5 -48.02 -12.97 -12.07
C ALA A 5 -47.00 -12.10 -12.85
N ARG A 6 -47.49 -11.25 -13.77
CA ARG A 6 -46.64 -10.32 -14.52
C ARG A 6 -46.14 -9.15 -13.66
N LYS A 7 -46.97 -8.67 -12.73
CA LYS A 7 -46.58 -7.61 -11.78
C LYS A 7 -45.54 -8.13 -10.76
N GLU A 8 -45.74 -9.34 -10.22
CA GLU A 8 -44.79 -9.94 -9.29
C GLU A 8 -43.45 -10.24 -9.96
N PHE A 9 -43.46 -10.71 -11.21
CA PHE A 9 -42.24 -10.92 -11.98
C PHE A 9 -41.49 -9.60 -12.26
N LEU A 10 -42.19 -8.55 -12.63
CA LEU A 10 -41.61 -7.21 -12.84
C LEU A 10 -41.11 -6.59 -11.54
N ALA A 11 -41.82 -6.78 -10.42
CA ALA A 11 -41.36 -6.33 -9.11
C ALA A 11 -40.10 -7.08 -8.63
N THR A 12 -40.03 -8.38 -8.90
CA THR A 12 -38.85 -9.18 -8.60
C THR A 12 -37.64 -8.78 -9.44
N ILE A 13 -37.84 -8.49 -10.73
CA ILE A 13 -36.76 -7.97 -11.61
C ILE A 13 -36.35 -6.55 -11.14
N ALA A 14 -37.29 -5.69 -10.79
CA ALA A 14 -36.96 -4.35 -10.27
C ALA A 14 -36.22 -4.40 -8.94
N LEU A 15 -36.58 -5.32 -8.05
CA LEU A 15 -35.90 -5.55 -6.78
C LEU A 15 -34.49 -6.12 -6.98
N LEU A 16 -34.32 -7.08 -7.89
CA LEU A 16 -33.02 -7.58 -8.31
C LEU A 16 -32.17 -6.48 -8.97
N ALA A 17 -32.75 -5.64 -9.81
CA ALA A 17 -32.05 -4.51 -10.44
C ALA A 17 -31.65 -3.43 -9.44
N THR A 18 -32.42 -3.18 -8.39
CA THR A 18 -32.07 -2.22 -7.33
C THR A 18 -31.04 -2.74 -6.35
N THR A 19 -31.02 -4.05 -6.08
CA THR A 19 -29.97 -4.68 -5.25
C THR A 19 -28.65 -4.85 -5.99
N THR A 20 -28.70 -4.98 -7.33
CA THR A 20 -27.47 -4.99 -8.16
C THR A 20 -26.95 -3.59 -8.49
N GLY A 21 -27.77 -2.55 -8.30
CA GLY A 21 -27.38 -1.14 -8.54
C GLY A 21 -26.35 -0.57 -7.56
N SER A 22 -26.08 -1.24 -6.46
CA SER A 22 -24.91 -0.98 -5.59
C SER A 22 -23.74 -1.92 -5.87
N ALA A 23 -23.81 -2.72 -6.94
CA ALA A 23 -22.66 -3.48 -7.40
C ALA A 23 -21.58 -2.48 -7.84
N CYS A 24 -20.43 -2.56 -7.18
CA CYS A 24 -19.26 -1.72 -7.30
C CYS A 24 -18.91 -1.50 -8.77
N THR A 25 -19.18 -0.32 -9.28
CA THR A 25 -18.75 0.06 -10.63
C THR A 25 -17.24 0.26 -10.66
N HIS A 26 -16.66 0.66 -9.54
CA HIS A 26 -15.24 0.80 -9.31
C HIS A 26 -15.01 0.86 -7.79
N GLN A 27 -14.42 -0.18 -7.22
CA GLN A 27 -14.11 -0.23 -5.78
C GLN A 27 -12.92 -1.13 -5.53
N MET A 28 -11.98 -0.61 -4.76
CA MET A 28 -10.85 -1.39 -4.25
C MET A 28 -11.01 -1.68 -2.76
N GLU A 29 -10.60 -2.87 -2.35
CA GLU A 29 -10.49 -3.27 -0.96
C GLU A 29 -9.12 -3.90 -0.71
N VAL A 30 -8.37 -3.37 0.25
CA VAL A 30 -7.14 -3.98 0.77
C VAL A 30 -7.48 -4.73 2.05
N LYS A 31 -7.30 -6.06 2.04
CA LYS A 31 -7.86 -6.94 3.08
C LYS A 31 -7.06 -7.01 4.35
N ASN A 32 -5.74 -6.96 4.25
CA ASN A 32 -4.83 -7.27 5.35
C ASN A 32 -4.10 -6.04 5.93
N LEU A 33 -4.67 -4.85 5.78
CA LEU A 33 -4.10 -3.60 6.32
C LEU A 33 -3.82 -3.68 7.83
N HIS A 34 -4.66 -4.42 8.59
CA HIS A 34 -4.53 -4.56 10.04
C HIS A 34 -3.31 -5.36 10.47
N GLU A 35 -2.74 -6.20 9.60
CA GLU A 35 -1.54 -7.00 9.88
C GLU A 35 -0.30 -6.12 10.01
N PHE A 36 -0.32 -4.93 9.40
CA PHE A 36 0.75 -3.93 9.45
C PHE A 36 0.50 -2.86 10.51
N SER A 37 -0.05 -3.26 11.65
CA SER A 37 -0.25 -2.37 12.80
C SER A 37 0.81 -2.65 13.85
N LYS A 38 1.72 -1.69 14.06
CA LYS A 38 2.70 -1.71 15.15
C LYS A 38 2.40 -0.59 16.13
N SER A 39 2.52 -0.86 17.41
CA SER A 39 2.44 0.16 18.46
C SER A 39 3.85 0.46 18.96
N THR A 40 4.23 1.72 18.95
CA THR A 40 5.52 2.15 19.49
C THR A 40 5.32 2.85 20.81
N THR A 41 6.09 2.43 21.81
CA THR A 41 6.21 3.07 23.12
C THR A 41 7.54 3.81 23.20
N ALA A 42 7.79 4.77 22.35
CA ALA A 42 9.07 5.45 22.37
C ALA A 42 9.04 6.70 23.26
N PRO A 43 9.86 6.76 24.32
CA PRO A 43 9.94 7.93 25.22
C PRO A 43 10.82 9.06 24.67
N ARG A 44 11.55 8.84 23.55
CA ARG A 44 12.53 9.80 23.02
C ARG A 44 11.98 10.55 21.85
N GLN A 45 12.27 11.86 21.80
CA GLN A 45 11.97 12.71 20.65
C GLN A 45 13.21 12.82 19.75
N LEU A 46 13.23 12.01 18.72
CA LEU A 46 14.30 11.90 17.76
C LEU A 46 14.24 13.01 16.70
N THR A 47 15.41 13.49 16.28
CA THR A 47 15.56 14.35 15.10
C THR A 47 16.13 13.53 13.97
N ILE A 48 15.38 13.35 12.88
CA ILE A 48 15.72 12.41 11.81
C ILE A 48 15.93 13.17 10.50
N ALA A 49 17.04 12.89 9.82
CA ALA A 49 17.25 13.25 8.43
C ALA A 49 16.85 12.07 7.54
N LEU A 50 16.03 12.28 6.52
CA LEU A 50 15.68 11.27 5.53
C LEU A 50 16.47 11.51 4.24
N GLU A 51 17.04 10.44 3.71
CA GLU A 51 17.62 10.40 2.37
C GLU A 51 16.69 9.61 1.45
N ASP A 52 16.12 10.28 0.45
CA ASP A 52 15.29 9.64 -0.57
C ASP A 52 16.17 8.89 -1.58
N ARG A 53 16.01 7.57 -1.66
CA ARG A 53 16.68 6.70 -2.64
C ARG A 53 15.72 6.05 -3.62
N SER A 54 14.55 6.64 -3.78
CA SER A 54 13.59 6.21 -4.79
C SER A 54 14.17 6.33 -6.20
N THR A 55 13.91 5.34 -7.03
CA THR A 55 14.39 5.27 -8.42
C THR A 55 13.29 5.61 -9.43
N SER A 56 12.03 5.66 -9.00
CA SER A 56 10.88 5.99 -9.82
C SER A 56 9.92 6.96 -9.12
N PRO A 57 9.08 7.68 -9.87
CA PRO A 57 8.03 8.52 -9.29
C PRO A 57 7.06 7.72 -8.41
N GLU A 58 6.80 6.47 -8.74
CA GLU A 58 5.93 5.59 -7.98
C GLU A 58 6.55 5.23 -6.62
N GLU A 59 7.83 4.86 -6.57
CA GLU A 59 8.55 4.60 -5.32
C GLU A 59 8.57 5.85 -4.42
N ARG A 60 8.68 7.04 -5.02
CA ARG A 60 8.67 8.31 -4.29
C ARG A 60 7.35 8.55 -3.55
N VAL A 61 6.23 8.11 -4.08
CA VAL A 61 4.94 8.19 -3.38
C VAL A 61 5.01 7.46 -2.03
N TYR A 62 5.61 6.27 -1.99
CA TYR A 62 5.79 5.52 -0.75
C TYR A 62 6.79 6.16 0.21
N PHE A 63 7.86 6.75 -0.31
CA PHE A 63 8.78 7.56 0.50
C PHE A 63 8.05 8.72 1.18
N ASP A 64 7.20 9.43 0.46
CA ASP A 64 6.40 10.53 1.00
C ASP A 64 5.46 10.07 2.13
N TYR A 65 4.87 8.87 2.02
CA TYR A 65 4.05 8.30 3.10
C TYR A 65 4.85 8.02 4.37
N VAL A 66 6.08 7.53 4.24
CA VAL A 66 6.99 7.34 5.37
C VAL A 66 7.36 8.67 6.02
N ARG A 67 7.71 9.67 5.21
CA ARG A 67 8.03 11.02 5.68
C ARG A 67 6.87 11.65 6.45
N GLU A 68 5.66 11.56 5.92
CA GLU A 68 4.45 12.09 6.56
C GLU A 68 4.15 11.39 7.87
N ALA A 69 4.27 10.07 7.91
CA ALA A 69 4.06 9.30 9.11
C ALA A 69 5.08 9.63 10.21
N LEU A 70 6.36 9.77 9.85
CA LEU A 70 7.41 10.19 10.78
C LEU A 70 7.20 11.61 11.31
N ALA A 71 6.69 12.52 10.48
CA ALA A 71 6.44 13.91 10.88
C ALA A 71 5.37 14.05 11.98
N VAL A 72 4.48 13.06 12.11
CA VAL A 72 3.43 13.03 13.15
C VAL A 72 3.68 11.97 14.22
N HIS A 73 4.79 11.25 14.12
CA HIS A 73 5.10 10.15 15.04
C HIS A 73 5.49 10.68 16.43
N PRO A 74 4.92 10.16 17.53
CA PRO A 74 5.13 10.69 18.88
C PRO A 74 6.59 10.63 19.37
N ALA A 75 7.39 9.70 18.83
CA ALA A 75 8.82 9.58 19.15
C ALA A 75 9.72 10.51 18.33
N VAL A 76 9.17 11.26 17.37
CA VAL A 76 9.94 12.11 16.46
C VAL A 76 9.66 13.58 16.73
N ARG A 77 10.71 14.34 17.05
CA ARG A 77 10.63 15.80 17.24
C ARG A 77 10.58 16.52 15.90
N SER A 78 11.43 16.11 14.98
CA SER A 78 11.60 16.77 13.69
C SER A 78 12.12 15.81 12.64
N VAL A 79 11.58 15.93 11.43
CA VAL A 79 12.01 15.19 10.24
C VAL A 79 12.34 16.20 9.14
N LYS A 80 13.48 16.01 8.47
CA LYS A 80 13.88 16.78 7.29
C LYS A 80 14.40 15.83 6.20
N VAL A 81 14.18 16.19 4.95
CA VAL A 81 14.67 15.44 3.79
C VAL A 81 15.95 16.07 3.30
N LEU A 82 16.97 15.24 3.05
CA LEU A 82 18.21 15.68 2.43
C LEU A 82 18.05 15.74 0.90
N PRO A 83 18.70 16.73 0.21
CA PRO A 83 19.62 17.74 0.74
C PRO A 83 18.96 19.03 1.26
N ASP A 84 17.62 19.12 1.27
CA ASP A 84 16.88 20.36 1.54
C ASP A 84 16.87 20.77 3.03
N ALA A 85 17.55 20.01 3.88
CA ALA A 85 17.65 20.34 5.30
C ALA A 85 18.46 21.64 5.51
N PRO A 86 18.02 22.54 6.44
CA PRO A 86 18.80 23.73 6.80
C PRO A 86 20.20 23.38 7.30
N ALA A 87 21.17 24.27 7.09
CA ALA A 87 22.57 24.04 7.47
C ALA A 87 22.77 23.88 9.00
N ASP A 88 21.87 24.42 9.80
CA ASP A 88 21.84 24.29 11.28
C ASP A 88 21.06 23.08 11.77
N PHE A 89 20.50 22.29 10.87
CA PHE A 89 19.79 21.07 11.23
C PHE A 89 20.76 19.97 11.67
N ALA A 90 20.69 19.62 12.95
CA ALA A 90 21.52 18.57 13.56
C ALA A 90 20.65 17.33 13.81
N PRO A 91 20.64 16.36 12.93
CA PRO A 91 19.89 15.11 13.13
C PRO A 91 20.61 14.19 14.11
N ASP A 92 19.85 13.42 14.89
CA ASP A 92 20.38 12.32 15.70
C ASP A 92 20.78 11.15 14.79
N PHE A 93 19.99 10.92 13.72
CA PHE A 93 20.19 9.87 12.72
C PHE A 93 19.90 10.34 11.32
N VAL A 94 20.61 9.73 10.36
CA VAL A 94 20.31 9.80 8.93
C VAL A 94 19.78 8.44 8.50
N VAL A 95 18.58 8.42 7.91
CA VAL A 95 17.92 7.21 7.43
C VAL A 95 17.74 7.29 5.92
N ALA A 96 18.45 6.44 5.20
CA ALA A 96 18.22 6.26 3.78
C ALA A 96 17.04 5.29 3.59
N VAL A 97 16.07 5.72 2.79
CA VAL A 97 14.81 4.99 2.55
C VAL A 97 14.68 4.73 1.06
N ARG A 98 14.57 3.46 0.69
CA ARG A 98 14.35 3.02 -0.68
C ARG A 98 13.15 2.08 -0.75
N PRO A 99 11.96 2.60 -1.03
CA PRO A 99 10.80 1.76 -1.28
C PRO A 99 10.92 1.07 -2.64
N ARG A 100 10.38 -0.13 -2.74
CA ARG A 100 10.17 -0.86 -4.00
C ARG A 100 8.80 -1.49 -3.96
N ALA A 101 8.06 -1.40 -5.05
CA ALA A 101 6.75 -2.01 -5.20
C ALA A 101 6.78 -3.01 -6.35
N ASP A 102 6.21 -4.20 -6.12
CA ASP A 102 5.99 -5.22 -7.14
C ASP A 102 4.52 -5.63 -7.11
N TYR A 103 3.80 -5.38 -8.19
CA TYR A 103 2.37 -5.66 -8.30
C TYR A 103 2.13 -6.90 -9.15
N ARG A 104 1.27 -7.76 -8.65
CA ARG A 104 0.98 -9.02 -9.31
C ARG A 104 -0.52 -9.27 -9.41
N GLY A 105 -0.93 -9.73 -10.58
CA GLY A 105 -2.24 -10.34 -10.77
C GLY A 105 -2.28 -11.76 -10.20
N SER A 106 -3.49 -12.28 -10.03
CA SER A 106 -3.73 -13.64 -9.57
C SER A 106 -4.28 -14.52 -10.68
N TRP A 107 -3.82 -15.76 -10.73
CA TRP A 107 -4.38 -16.77 -11.62
C TRP A 107 -5.89 -17.03 -11.36
N LEU A 108 -6.37 -16.74 -10.15
CA LEU A 108 -7.79 -16.82 -9.81
C LEU A 108 -8.64 -15.90 -10.69
N ASN A 109 -8.09 -14.81 -11.21
CA ASN A 109 -8.78 -13.87 -12.07
C ASN A 109 -9.25 -14.52 -13.39
N TYR A 110 -8.54 -15.54 -13.85
CA TYR A 110 -8.98 -16.33 -15.00
C TYR A 110 -10.34 -16.98 -14.74
N PHE A 111 -10.53 -17.62 -13.57
CA PHE A 111 -11.78 -18.28 -13.22
C PHE A 111 -12.90 -17.29 -12.89
N ILE A 112 -12.56 -16.12 -12.35
CA ILE A 112 -13.52 -15.04 -12.13
C ILE A 112 -14.05 -14.56 -13.48
N THR A 113 -13.23 -14.48 -14.49
CA THR A 113 -13.60 -13.92 -15.79
C THR A 113 -14.24 -14.94 -16.70
N VAL A 114 -13.57 -16.08 -16.97
CA VAL A 114 -14.01 -17.01 -18.02
C VAL A 114 -15.29 -17.76 -17.65
N PRO A 115 -15.39 -18.52 -16.56
CA PRO A 115 -16.65 -19.14 -16.18
C PRO A 115 -17.61 -18.17 -15.51
N GLY A 116 -17.08 -17.14 -14.84
CA GLY A 116 -17.86 -16.13 -14.13
C GLY A 116 -18.44 -15.04 -15.02
N PHE A 117 -18.02 -14.92 -16.27
CA PHE A 117 -18.52 -13.91 -17.21
C PHE A 117 -20.04 -13.92 -17.35
N LEU A 118 -20.63 -15.11 -17.45
CA LEU A 118 -22.09 -15.27 -17.54
C LEU A 118 -22.83 -14.84 -16.27
N LEU A 119 -22.14 -14.82 -15.13
CA LEU A 119 -22.69 -14.45 -13.82
C LEU A 119 -22.25 -13.05 -13.38
N PHE A 120 -21.56 -12.30 -14.25
CA PHE A 120 -20.99 -10.98 -13.94
C PHE A 120 -20.17 -10.95 -12.64
N THR A 121 -19.47 -12.05 -12.33
CA THR A 121 -18.74 -12.21 -11.06
C THR A 121 -17.65 -11.17 -10.85
N HIS A 122 -17.04 -10.65 -11.91
CA HIS A 122 -16.07 -9.57 -11.85
C HIS A 122 -16.64 -8.25 -11.31
N ALA A 123 -17.94 -8.02 -11.46
CA ALA A 123 -18.61 -6.80 -10.99
C ALA A 123 -18.87 -6.80 -9.48
N TRP A 124 -19.04 -7.98 -8.88
CA TRP A 124 -19.37 -8.08 -7.45
C TRP A 124 -18.34 -8.83 -6.61
N ASN A 125 -17.49 -9.68 -7.21
CA ASN A 125 -16.42 -10.37 -6.50
C ASN A 125 -15.06 -9.66 -6.63
N GLY A 126 -14.89 -8.87 -7.71
CA GLY A 126 -13.64 -8.17 -8.03
C GLY A 126 -12.50 -9.08 -8.45
N PHE A 127 -11.50 -8.48 -9.06
CA PHE A 127 -10.22 -9.13 -9.39
C PHE A 127 -9.32 -9.19 -8.17
N VAL A 128 -8.54 -10.25 -8.06
CA VAL A 128 -7.59 -10.46 -6.97
C VAL A 128 -6.22 -10.02 -7.41
N TYR A 129 -5.60 -9.13 -6.65
CA TYR A 129 -4.24 -8.65 -6.87
C TYR A 129 -3.43 -8.73 -5.59
N ARG A 130 -2.12 -8.66 -5.74
CA ARG A 130 -1.17 -8.58 -4.64
C ARG A 130 -0.14 -7.50 -4.93
N ALA A 131 0.22 -6.74 -3.89
CA ALA A 131 1.34 -5.82 -3.91
C ALA A 131 2.35 -6.23 -2.86
N ASP A 132 3.56 -6.54 -3.30
CA ASP A 132 4.71 -6.83 -2.43
C ASP A 132 5.55 -5.54 -2.35
N LEU A 133 5.56 -4.89 -1.19
CA LEU A 133 6.35 -3.68 -0.95
C LEU A 133 7.56 -4.04 -0.08
N VAL A 134 8.75 -3.76 -0.58
CA VAL A 134 10.01 -3.94 0.15
C VAL A 134 10.68 -2.58 0.33
N THR A 135 10.81 -2.14 1.58
CA THR A 135 11.48 -0.89 1.92
C THR A 135 12.85 -1.19 2.48
N GLU A 136 13.91 -0.83 1.76
CA GLU A 136 15.28 -0.92 2.26
C GLU A 136 15.56 0.31 3.13
N LEU A 137 15.89 0.07 4.39
CA LEU A 137 16.25 1.09 5.38
C LEU A 137 17.73 0.97 5.71
N ALA A 138 18.48 2.07 5.61
CA ALA A 138 19.86 2.11 6.09
C ALA A 138 20.02 3.25 7.08
N LEU A 139 20.39 2.89 8.33
CA LEU A 139 20.61 3.84 9.42
C LEU A 139 22.07 4.24 9.46
N SER A 140 22.35 5.51 9.69
CA SER A 140 23.69 6.04 9.94
C SER A 140 23.64 7.21 10.93
N GLN A 141 24.76 7.44 11.60
CA GLN A 141 24.96 8.66 12.35
C GLN A 141 25.47 9.78 11.43
N PRO A 142 25.23 11.05 11.76
CA PRO A 142 25.74 12.17 11.00
C PRO A 142 27.25 12.08 10.80
N GLY A 143 27.69 12.18 9.54
CA GLY A 143 29.12 12.09 9.21
C GLY A 143 29.74 10.69 9.18
N THR A 144 28.96 9.64 9.41
CA THR A 144 29.42 8.25 9.25
C THR A 144 28.92 7.64 7.93
N ALA A 145 29.61 6.59 7.49
CA ALA A 145 29.14 5.82 6.34
C ALA A 145 27.78 5.16 6.66
N PRO A 146 26.91 5.00 5.65
CA PRO A 146 25.64 4.27 5.84
C PRO A 146 25.90 2.86 6.38
N GLY A 147 25.10 2.46 7.36
CA GLY A 147 25.06 1.09 7.86
C GLY A 147 24.56 0.10 6.80
N ALA A 148 24.52 -1.18 7.18
CA ALA A 148 23.91 -2.20 6.34
C ALA A 148 22.44 -1.89 6.08
N ALA A 149 21.99 -2.12 4.85
CA ALA A 149 20.58 -1.96 4.52
C ALA A 149 19.76 -3.10 5.14
N PHE A 150 18.66 -2.75 5.78
CA PHE A 150 17.70 -3.65 6.39
C PHE A 150 16.39 -3.63 5.59
N PRO A 151 15.96 -4.75 4.99
CA PRO A 151 14.72 -4.80 4.25
C PRO A 151 13.52 -4.97 5.21
N VAL A 152 12.52 -4.14 5.06
CA VAL A 152 11.20 -4.27 5.69
C VAL A 152 10.21 -4.62 4.61
N ALA A 153 9.67 -5.83 4.65
CA ALA A 153 8.70 -6.32 3.68
C ALA A 153 7.28 -6.16 4.22
N THR A 154 6.38 -5.71 3.35
CA THR A 154 4.94 -5.69 3.58
C THR A 154 4.25 -6.21 2.33
N ASP A 155 3.31 -7.12 2.48
CA ASP A 155 2.54 -7.68 1.37
C ASP A 155 1.05 -7.41 1.57
N TYR A 156 0.40 -6.95 0.52
CA TYR A 156 -0.99 -6.55 0.56
C TYR A 156 -1.83 -7.37 -0.42
N ASP A 157 -2.90 -7.95 0.08
CA ASP A 157 -3.90 -8.60 -0.75
C ASP A 157 -5.02 -7.62 -1.10
N MET A 158 -5.28 -7.47 -2.39
CA MET A 158 -6.27 -6.53 -2.93
C MET A 158 -7.40 -7.24 -3.65
N ARG A 159 -8.60 -6.67 -3.55
CA ARG A 159 -9.71 -6.93 -4.48
C ARG A 159 -10.12 -5.64 -5.15
N HIS A 160 -10.17 -5.67 -6.46
CA HIS A 160 -10.57 -4.54 -7.27
C HIS A 160 -11.77 -4.91 -8.14
N CYS A 161 -12.93 -4.33 -7.82
CA CYS A 161 -14.12 -4.45 -8.65
C CYS A 161 -14.05 -3.40 -9.75
N ASP A 162 -13.94 -3.83 -10.98
CA ASP A 162 -14.03 -2.97 -12.16
C ASP A 162 -14.85 -3.66 -13.24
N PHE A 163 -16.07 -3.16 -13.43
CA PHE A 163 -16.94 -3.65 -14.47
C PHE A 163 -16.42 -3.30 -15.87
N GLY A 164 -15.75 -2.15 -16.00
CA GLY A 164 -15.17 -1.67 -17.24
C GLY A 164 -14.07 -2.60 -17.74
N ARG A 165 -13.26 -3.17 -16.85
CA ARG A 165 -12.18 -4.07 -17.20
C ARG A 165 -12.65 -5.35 -17.91
N GLY A 166 -13.86 -5.83 -17.63
CA GLY A 166 -14.44 -6.99 -18.32
C GLY A 166 -14.74 -6.74 -19.78
N PHE A 167 -15.00 -5.48 -20.18
CA PHE A 167 -15.46 -5.11 -21.50
C PHE A 167 -14.52 -4.15 -22.24
N TRP A 168 -13.90 -3.21 -21.50
CA TRP A 168 -13.16 -2.08 -22.06
C TRP A 168 -11.96 -1.81 -21.17
N THR A 169 -10.83 -2.38 -21.40
CA THR A 169 -9.70 -1.97 -20.57
C THR A 169 -9.04 -0.74 -21.15
N SER A 170 -8.63 0.15 -20.25
CA SER A 170 -7.93 1.40 -20.56
C SER A 170 -6.48 1.18 -21.00
N SER A 171 -5.91 -0.02 -20.82
CA SER A 171 -4.49 -0.32 -21.02
C SER A 171 -4.03 -0.40 -22.49
N GLY A 172 -4.69 0.29 -23.42
CA GLY A 172 -4.23 0.44 -24.82
C GLY A 172 -4.18 -0.84 -25.67
N TRP A 173 -4.48 -1.98 -25.09
CA TRP A 173 -4.41 -3.29 -25.74
C TRP A 173 -5.68 -3.63 -26.55
N TYR A 174 -6.68 -2.74 -26.55
CA TYR A 174 -7.99 -3.03 -27.09
C TYR A 174 -8.43 -2.03 -28.13
N THR A 175 -8.67 -2.56 -29.32
CA THR A 175 -9.67 -1.98 -30.19
C THR A 175 -11.05 -2.55 -29.83
N PRO A 176 -12.14 -1.78 -29.97
CA PRO A 176 -13.52 -2.28 -29.80
C PRO A 176 -13.71 -3.59 -30.58
N GLY A 177 -14.15 -4.64 -29.91
CA GLY A 177 -14.29 -5.99 -30.48
C GLY A 177 -13.22 -7.00 -30.07
N TYR A 178 -11.98 -6.60 -29.84
CA TYR A 178 -10.96 -7.47 -29.26
C TYR A 178 -11.18 -7.71 -27.76
N GLY A 179 -11.73 -6.74 -27.05
CA GLY A 179 -12.01 -6.86 -25.63
C GLY A 179 -12.95 -8.02 -25.29
N ALA A 180 -14.01 -8.24 -26.07
CA ALA A 180 -14.92 -9.36 -25.87
C ALA A 180 -14.22 -10.72 -26.10
N LEU A 181 -13.34 -10.83 -27.09
CA LEU A 181 -12.60 -12.04 -27.37
C LEU A 181 -11.57 -12.31 -26.25
N ASN A 182 -10.88 -11.28 -25.80
CA ASN A 182 -9.92 -11.41 -24.71
C ASN A 182 -10.60 -11.69 -23.36
N ALA A 183 -11.79 -11.14 -23.11
CA ALA A 183 -12.60 -11.49 -21.95
C ALA A 183 -12.98 -12.99 -21.96
N LEU A 184 -13.27 -13.55 -23.12
CA LEU A 184 -13.53 -14.98 -23.27
C LEU A 184 -12.26 -15.84 -23.02
N ILE A 185 -11.09 -15.35 -23.43
CA ILE A 185 -9.81 -16.05 -23.23
C ILE A 185 -9.29 -15.85 -21.80
N GLY A 186 -9.60 -14.73 -21.15
CA GLY A 186 -9.29 -14.45 -19.72
C GLY A 186 -7.81 -14.28 -19.37
N PHE A 187 -6.86 -14.55 -20.29
CA PHE A 187 -5.43 -14.56 -19.99
C PHE A 187 -4.87 -13.21 -19.49
N TRP A 188 -5.35 -12.11 -20.03
CA TRP A 188 -4.88 -10.78 -19.65
C TRP A 188 -5.42 -10.35 -18.29
N MET A 189 -6.50 -10.95 -17.80
CA MET A 189 -7.06 -10.71 -16.47
C MET A 189 -6.16 -11.24 -15.35
N VAL A 190 -5.26 -12.16 -15.66
CA VAL A 190 -4.26 -12.65 -14.70
C VAL A 190 -3.21 -11.59 -14.37
N ARG A 191 -3.02 -10.60 -15.23
CA ARG A 191 -2.08 -9.49 -15.01
C ARG A 191 -2.66 -8.48 -14.05
N TYR A 192 -1.75 -7.80 -13.36
CA TYR A 192 -2.12 -6.63 -12.57
C TYR A 192 -2.62 -5.51 -13.50
N ASP A 193 -3.52 -4.70 -12.99
CA ASP A 193 -4.06 -3.53 -13.67
C ASP A 193 -3.46 -2.27 -13.08
N ASP A 194 -2.60 -1.61 -13.86
CA ASP A 194 -1.87 -0.40 -13.42
C ASP A 194 -2.83 0.76 -13.08
N ASP A 195 -4.03 0.77 -13.68
CA ASP A 195 -5.06 1.76 -13.35
C ASP A 195 -5.56 1.65 -11.90
N ALA A 196 -5.37 0.49 -11.24
CA ALA A 196 -5.69 0.26 -9.84
C ALA A 196 -4.66 0.86 -8.87
N THR A 197 -3.44 1.16 -9.34
CA THR A 197 -2.33 1.61 -8.49
C THR A 197 -2.63 2.87 -7.68
N PRO A 198 -3.20 3.96 -8.23
CA PRO A 198 -3.45 5.17 -7.45
C PRO A 198 -4.42 4.95 -6.30
N GLU A 199 -5.47 4.14 -6.51
CA GLU A 199 -6.45 3.82 -5.48
C GLU A 199 -5.85 2.94 -4.38
N PHE A 200 -5.05 1.94 -4.77
CA PHE A 200 -4.29 1.13 -3.83
C PHE A 200 -3.35 1.98 -2.97
N GLN A 201 -2.55 2.84 -3.58
CA GLN A 201 -1.64 3.74 -2.88
C GLN A 201 -2.37 4.62 -1.87
N ALA A 202 -3.53 5.17 -2.24
CA ALA A 202 -4.33 5.99 -1.34
C ALA A 202 -4.82 5.20 -0.10
N GLN A 203 -5.21 3.93 -0.28
CA GLN A 203 -5.71 3.09 0.82
C GLN A 203 -4.60 2.64 1.77
N VAL A 204 -3.42 2.30 1.26
CA VAL A 204 -2.31 1.82 2.11
C VAL A 204 -1.51 2.94 2.78
N ARG A 205 -1.66 4.20 2.33
CA ARG A 205 -0.90 5.36 2.77
C ARG A 205 -0.62 5.39 4.27
N SER A 206 -1.69 5.35 5.08
CA SER A 206 -1.59 5.47 6.53
C SER A 206 -0.96 4.23 7.17
N ALA A 207 -1.40 3.02 6.78
CA ALA A 207 -0.92 1.77 7.36
C ALA A 207 0.55 1.53 7.02
N TYR A 208 0.91 1.64 5.74
CA TYR A 208 2.28 1.48 5.29
C TYR A 208 3.22 2.51 5.91
N GLY A 209 2.84 3.80 5.84
CA GLY A 209 3.66 4.87 6.40
C GLY A 209 3.92 4.69 7.90
N ALA A 210 2.88 4.37 8.68
CA ALA A 210 3.00 4.13 10.11
C ALA A 210 3.85 2.89 10.42
N TYR A 211 3.69 1.81 9.66
CA TYR A 211 4.46 0.58 9.86
C TYR A 211 5.96 0.80 9.64
N ILE A 212 6.34 1.48 8.54
CA ILE A 212 7.74 1.78 8.25
C ILE A 212 8.30 2.82 9.24
N ALA A 213 7.52 3.85 9.61
CA ALA A 213 7.94 4.83 10.63
C ALA A 213 8.25 4.16 11.97
N ASN A 214 7.39 3.25 12.43
CA ASN A 214 7.62 2.45 13.63
C ASN A 214 8.87 1.58 13.51
N SER A 215 9.10 0.95 12.35
CA SER A 215 10.30 0.16 12.10
C SER A 215 11.57 1.01 12.17
N ILE A 216 11.55 2.24 11.65
CA ILE A 216 12.67 3.19 11.74
C ILE A 216 12.95 3.53 13.20
N VAL A 217 11.93 3.84 14.00
CA VAL A 217 12.08 4.17 15.42
C VAL A 217 12.64 2.96 16.20
N GLU A 218 12.11 1.76 15.98
CA GLU A 218 12.64 0.53 16.59
C GLU A 218 14.12 0.30 16.26
N MET A 219 14.54 0.56 15.01
CA MET A 219 15.95 0.44 14.60
C MET A 219 16.85 1.42 15.37
N THR A 220 16.39 2.66 15.61
CA THR A 220 17.16 3.65 16.36
C THR A 220 17.30 3.30 17.85
N GLU A 221 16.33 2.59 18.43
CA GLU A 221 16.38 2.10 19.79
C GLU A 221 17.29 0.87 19.95
N ALA A 222 17.41 0.07 18.91
CA ALA A 222 18.24 -1.13 18.88
C ALA A 222 19.74 -0.82 18.71
N ASP A 223 20.10 0.40 18.28
CA ASP A 223 21.50 0.80 18.09
C ASP A 223 22.28 0.77 19.43
N PRO A 224 23.34 -0.05 19.54
CA PRO A 224 24.08 -0.27 20.77
C PRO A 224 24.71 0.99 21.36
N ILE A 225 25.03 1.99 20.53
CA ILE A 225 25.67 3.25 20.97
C ILE A 225 24.74 4.06 21.88
N HIS A 226 23.43 3.95 21.74
CA HIS A 226 22.48 4.62 22.62
C HIS A 226 22.11 3.84 23.87
N ARG A 227 22.39 2.52 23.92
CA ARG A 227 22.19 1.75 25.17
C ARG A 227 23.15 2.19 26.28
N ASP A 228 24.40 2.55 25.93
CA ASP A 228 25.41 2.96 26.93
C ASP A 228 25.16 4.36 27.49
N ALA A 229 24.50 5.25 26.74
CA ALA A 229 24.17 6.60 27.23
C ALA A 229 23.04 6.64 28.28
N SER A 230 22.22 5.58 28.36
CA SER A 230 21.11 5.50 29.34
C SER A 230 21.53 4.87 30.67
N VAL A 231 22.70 4.25 30.73
CA VAL A 231 23.30 3.73 31.97
C VAL A 231 24.31 4.76 32.50
N ALA A 232 23.84 5.93 32.92
CA ALA A 232 24.65 6.79 33.75
C ALA A 232 24.96 6.01 35.04
N PRO A 233 26.24 5.83 35.43
CA PRO A 233 26.56 5.17 36.69
C PRO A 233 25.90 5.97 37.82
N LEU A 234 25.00 5.33 38.57
CA LEU A 234 24.54 5.84 39.86
C LEU A 234 25.83 6.07 40.66
N GLY A 235 26.16 7.36 40.85
CA GLY A 235 27.28 7.75 41.63
C GLY A 235 27.21 7.08 43.03
N PRO A 236 28.34 6.75 43.65
CA PRO A 236 28.33 6.14 44.97
C PRO A 236 27.63 7.06 45.93
N CYS A 237 26.58 6.55 46.59
CA CYS A 237 26.00 7.19 47.75
C CYS A 237 27.06 7.29 48.82
N GLY A 238 27.56 8.54 49.08
CA GLY A 238 28.36 8.87 50.24
C GLY A 238 27.49 9.17 51.46
#